data_5cacf92c06a37b3f7b5b244e85bf02e5
#
_entry.id   5cacf92c06a37b3f7b5b244e85bf02e5
#
_cell.length_a   1.000
_cell.length_b   1.000
_cell.length_c   1.000
_cell.angle_alpha   90.00
_cell.angle_beta   90.00
_cell.angle_gamma   90.00
#
_symmetry.space_group_name_H-M   'P 1'
#
loop_
_entity.id
_entity.type
_entity.pdbx_description
1 polymer ?
#
loop_
_entity_poly.entity_id
_entity_poly.type
_entity_poly.pdbx_seq_one_letter_code
_entity_poly.pdbx_strand_id
1 'polypeptide(L)'
;VTGQVADTRRTPDGMAVTLADGSVVAGRRLLVATGLVDELPAVPGLEERWGHDVLHCPYCHGWEVRDRAIGVLGTGPMSVHQALLFRQWSPAITLFLHGDMLDPTGAVSDGYGPTEAEWEQLAARGISVVIGPVAGLHVLDDALAGVRLASGRLVPVEALVVAPTFTARTAFLGGLGLTPVPHPMGVGSHLDSDESGRVLQDGAVVPGVWAAGNSTNLMAQVVVSAAAGLTVAAAINADLLAEDVAVAVSEYRLPFSAAAESRNSRTVLGDRRHGLDLGPATAPASTS
;
A
#
# COMPACT_ATOMS: atom_id res chain seq x y z
N VAL A 1 12.06 15.17 9.81
CA VAL A 1 13.20 14.45 9.21
C VAL A 1 12.83 14.12 7.77
N THR A 2 13.71 14.42 6.84
CA THR A 2 13.52 14.09 5.41
C THR A 2 14.57 13.04 5.04
N GLY A 3 14.15 11.93 4.41
CA GLY A 3 15.06 10.86 3.99
C GLY A 3 14.30 9.64 3.50
N GLN A 4 15.01 8.75 2.80
CA GLN A 4 14.47 7.48 2.37
C GLN A 4 14.64 6.46 3.51
N VAL A 5 13.58 5.74 3.84
CA VAL A 5 13.61 4.64 4.82
C VAL A 5 14.29 3.43 4.20
N ALA A 6 15.29 2.89 4.89
CA ALA A 6 16.04 1.71 4.49
C ALA A 6 15.60 0.46 5.27
N ASP A 7 15.31 0.61 6.58
CA ASP A 7 14.97 -0.53 7.44
C ASP A 7 14.13 -0.08 8.64
N THR A 8 13.43 -1.03 9.26
CA THR A 8 12.60 -0.82 10.44
C THR A 8 12.77 -1.99 11.40
N ARG A 9 12.90 -1.70 12.69
CA ARG A 9 13.04 -2.73 13.72
C ARG A 9 12.28 -2.39 15.00
N ARG A 10 11.98 -3.39 15.81
CA ARG A 10 11.45 -3.19 17.16
C ARG A 10 12.54 -2.76 18.12
N THR A 11 12.15 -1.97 19.11
CA THR A 11 12.96 -1.60 20.26
C THR A 11 12.18 -1.89 21.55
N PRO A 12 12.80 -1.91 22.74
CA PRO A 12 12.08 -2.06 24.00
C PRO A 12 10.96 -1.02 24.19
N ASP A 13 11.16 0.21 23.68
CA ASP A 13 10.26 1.36 23.87
C ASP A 13 9.40 1.66 22.64
N GLY A 14 9.39 0.77 21.63
CA GLY A 14 8.58 0.97 20.42
C GLY A 14 9.26 0.53 19.13
N MET A 15 9.46 1.45 18.19
CA MET A 15 10.00 1.20 16.85
C MET A 15 11.17 2.11 16.56
N ALA A 16 12.11 1.64 15.74
CA ALA A 16 13.19 2.45 15.17
C ALA A 16 13.20 2.29 13.65
N VAL A 17 13.26 3.41 12.95
CA VAL A 17 13.36 3.52 11.50
C VAL A 17 14.77 3.99 11.15
N THR A 18 15.47 3.23 10.33
CA THR A 18 16.79 3.61 9.80
C THR A 18 16.62 4.22 8.41
N LEU A 19 17.19 5.39 8.21
CA LEU A 19 17.21 6.07 6.91
C LEU A 19 18.41 5.62 6.06
N ALA A 20 18.37 5.90 4.77
CA ALA A 20 19.45 5.51 3.83
C ALA A 20 20.80 6.18 4.13
N ASP A 21 20.81 7.30 4.84
CA ASP A 21 22.02 7.99 5.32
C ASP A 21 22.59 7.39 6.63
N GLY A 22 21.96 6.33 7.17
CA GLY A 22 22.31 5.68 8.41
C GLY A 22 21.73 6.35 9.68
N SER A 23 21.04 7.47 9.57
CA SER A 23 20.37 8.09 10.71
C SER A 23 19.19 7.24 11.19
N VAL A 24 18.88 7.30 12.49
CA VAL A 24 17.83 6.51 13.12
C VAL A 24 16.80 7.43 13.77
N VAL A 25 15.53 7.18 13.49
CA VAL A 25 14.38 7.85 14.13
C VAL A 25 13.64 6.83 14.97
N ALA A 26 13.41 7.12 16.24
CA ALA A 26 12.64 6.27 17.15
C ALA A 26 11.26 6.86 17.42
N GLY A 27 10.29 5.98 17.64
CA GLY A 27 8.92 6.33 17.99
C GLY A 27 8.20 5.18 18.69
N ARG A 28 7.20 5.49 19.52
CA ARG A 28 6.41 4.46 20.20
C ARG A 28 5.54 3.63 19.23
N ARG A 29 5.10 4.25 18.13
CA ARG A 29 4.24 3.63 17.10
C ARG A 29 4.78 3.95 15.72
N LEU A 30 4.46 3.08 14.78
CA LEU A 30 4.78 3.25 13.36
C LEU A 30 3.49 3.34 12.55
N LEU A 31 3.32 4.41 11.79
CA LEU A 31 2.30 4.52 10.75
C LEU A 31 2.97 4.41 9.38
N VAL A 32 2.58 3.40 8.61
CA VAL A 32 3.01 3.19 7.23
C VAL A 32 2.02 3.89 6.29
N ALA A 33 2.46 4.96 5.66
CA ALA A 33 1.68 5.73 4.68
C ALA A 33 2.53 6.00 3.43
N THR A 34 3.34 5.02 3.03
CA THR A 34 4.36 5.11 1.98
C THR A 34 3.82 4.95 0.57
N GLY A 35 2.53 4.64 0.46
CA GLY A 35 1.89 4.45 -0.84
C GLY A 35 2.31 3.15 -1.52
N LEU A 36 2.23 3.18 -2.85
CA LEU A 36 2.51 2.03 -3.70
C LEU A 36 3.47 2.39 -4.84
N VAL A 37 3.90 1.37 -5.56
CA VAL A 37 4.62 1.47 -6.85
C VAL A 37 3.66 1.02 -7.94
N ASP A 38 3.62 1.76 -9.03
CA ASP A 38 2.97 1.37 -10.27
C ASP A 38 3.97 0.56 -11.09
N GLU A 39 3.83 -0.77 -11.09
CA GLU A 39 4.67 -1.65 -11.92
C GLU A 39 4.05 -1.74 -13.30
N LEU A 40 4.67 -1.05 -14.26
CA LEU A 40 4.20 -0.97 -15.64
C LEU A 40 4.53 -2.26 -16.41
N PRO A 41 3.71 -2.63 -17.41
CA PRO A 41 4.06 -3.66 -18.36
C PRO A 41 5.41 -3.37 -19.03
N ALA A 42 6.17 -4.41 -19.36
CA ALA A 42 7.50 -4.29 -19.98
C ALA A 42 7.38 -3.91 -21.47
N VAL A 43 6.90 -2.71 -21.76
CA VAL A 43 6.78 -2.14 -23.10
C VAL A 43 7.66 -0.89 -23.18
N PRO A 44 8.62 -0.82 -24.13
CA PRO A 44 9.51 0.32 -24.30
C PRO A 44 8.75 1.65 -24.48
N GLY A 45 9.16 2.66 -23.72
CA GLY A 45 8.58 4.01 -23.74
C GLY A 45 7.48 4.27 -22.72
N LEU A 46 6.98 3.24 -21.98
CA LEU A 46 5.93 3.46 -20.99
C LEU A 46 6.44 4.24 -19.77
N GLU A 47 7.59 3.88 -19.22
CA GLU A 47 8.14 4.53 -18.02
C GLU A 47 8.47 6.01 -18.28
N GLU A 48 9.06 6.32 -19.43
CA GLU A 48 9.45 7.67 -19.82
C GLU A 48 8.24 8.59 -20.04
N ARG A 49 7.07 8.00 -20.35
CA ARG A 49 5.84 8.74 -20.63
C ARG A 49 4.81 8.64 -19.50
N TRP A 50 5.13 7.90 -18.41
CA TRP A 50 4.22 7.74 -17.27
C TRP A 50 3.93 9.07 -16.59
N GLY A 51 2.64 9.37 -16.41
CA GLY A 51 2.17 10.63 -15.83
C GLY A 51 2.15 11.82 -16.82
N HIS A 52 2.55 11.62 -18.09
CA HIS A 52 2.43 12.60 -19.17
C HIS A 52 1.25 12.27 -20.08
N ASP A 53 1.47 11.39 -21.04
CA ASP A 53 0.47 10.88 -21.97
C ASP A 53 0.28 9.36 -21.87
N VAL A 54 1.00 8.70 -20.97
CA VAL A 54 0.71 7.34 -20.47
C VAL A 54 0.05 7.46 -19.11
N LEU A 55 -1.19 6.94 -18.97
CA LEU A 55 -2.09 7.20 -17.85
C LEU A 55 -2.73 5.89 -17.40
N HIS A 56 -3.35 5.91 -16.19
CA HIS A 56 -4.14 4.78 -15.68
C HIS A 56 -5.60 5.16 -15.42
N CYS A 57 -5.81 6.18 -14.61
CA CYS A 57 -7.10 6.46 -13.95
C CYS A 57 -7.96 7.42 -14.79
N PRO A 58 -9.17 7.00 -15.23
CA PRO A 58 -10.06 7.88 -15.99
C PRO A 58 -10.64 9.03 -15.17
N TYR A 59 -10.74 8.85 -13.85
CA TYR A 59 -11.27 9.87 -12.93
C TYR A 59 -10.23 10.91 -12.54
N CYS A 60 -8.93 10.55 -12.62
CA CYS A 60 -7.82 11.43 -12.28
C CYS A 60 -7.39 12.29 -13.49
N HIS A 61 -7.32 11.69 -14.68
CA HIS A 61 -6.71 12.28 -15.87
C HIS A 61 -7.60 12.26 -17.13
N GLY A 62 -8.80 11.69 -17.07
CA GLY A 62 -9.66 11.57 -18.23
C GLY A 62 -10.01 12.92 -18.87
N TRP A 63 -10.17 13.96 -18.07
CA TRP A 63 -10.46 15.31 -18.54
C TRP A 63 -9.32 15.92 -19.38
N GLU A 64 -8.07 15.67 -19.00
CA GLU A 64 -6.88 16.21 -19.68
C GLU A 64 -6.68 15.60 -21.06
N VAL A 65 -7.14 14.35 -21.26
CA VAL A 65 -7.02 13.62 -22.54
C VAL A 65 -8.34 13.50 -23.30
N ARG A 66 -9.38 14.22 -22.86
CA ARG A 66 -10.67 14.19 -23.54
C ARG A 66 -10.56 14.57 -25.01
N ASP A 67 -11.43 14.00 -25.82
CA ASP A 67 -11.54 14.23 -27.27
C ASP A 67 -10.30 13.84 -28.10
N ARG A 68 -9.21 13.33 -27.46
CA ARG A 68 -8.02 12.83 -28.15
C ARG A 68 -8.20 11.39 -28.63
N ALA A 69 -7.34 10.95 -29.52
CA ALA A 69 -7.20 9.53 -29.86
C ALA A 69 -6.53 8.80 -28.69
N ILE A 70 -7.29 7.98 -27.97
CA ILE A 70 -6.81 7.27 -26.79
C ILE A 70 -6.63 5.78 -27.07
N GLY A 71 -5.42 5.27 -26.85
CA GLY A 71 -5.13 3.84 -26.80
C GLY A 71 -5.38 3.28 -25.40
N VAL A 72 -5.81 2.03 -25.31
CA VAL A 72 -5.84 1.25 -24.07
C VAL A 72 -4.98 0.01 -24.29
N LEU A 73 -3.93 -0.15 -23.51
CA LEU A 73 -3.07 -1.33 -23.54
C LEU A 73 -3.73 -2.46 -22.76
N GLY A 74 -4.28 -3.41 -23.46
CA GLY A 74 -4.97 -4.55 -22.90
C GLY A 74 -3.99 -5.65 -22.50
N THR A 75 -3.84 -5.85 -21.19
CA THR A 75 -2.94 -6.84 -20.59
C THR A 75 -3.67 -7.88 -19.76
N GLY A 76 -4.99 -7.77 -19.59
CA GLY A 76 -5.76 -8.70 -18.78
C GLY A 76 -7.28 -8.41 -18.80
N PRO A 77 -8.07 -9.13 -17.99
CA PRO A 77 -9.53 -9.12 -18.02
C PRO A 77 -10.20 -7.74 -17.82
N MET A 78 -9.54 -6.84 -17.08
CA MET A 78 -10.09 -5.49 -16.83
C MET A 78 -9.93 -4.52 -18.00
N SER A 79 -9.25 -4.91 -19.07
CA SER A 79 -8.89 -4.02 -20.18
C SER A 79 -10.10 -3.54 -20.99
N VAL A 80 -11.10 -4.40 -21.19
CA VAL A 80 -12.36 -4.03 -21.84
C VAL A 80 -13.12 -3.00 -21.01
N HIS A 81 -13.25 -3.24 -19.71
CA HIS A 81 -13.86 -2.29 -18.78
C HIS A 81 -13.16 -0.92 -18.82
N GLN A 82 -11.83 -0.92 -18.83
CA GLN A 82 -11.04 0.31 -18.91
C GLN A 82 -11.28 1.06 -20.23
N ALA A 83 -11.36 0.35 -21.36
CA ALA A 83 -11.68 0.95 -22.66
C ALA A 83 -13.09 1.57 -22.66
N LEU A 84 -14.07 0.90 -22.08
CA LEU A 84 -15.44 1.40 -21.93
C LEU A 84 -15.51 2.63 -21.01
N LEU A 85 -14.70 2.71 -19.95
CA LEU A 85 -14.62 3.88 -19.07
C LEU A 85 -14.03 5.09 -19.83
N PHE A 86 -12.91 4.93 -20.54
CA PHE A 86 -12.29 6.01 -21.30
C PHE A 86 -13.14 6.45 -22.50
N ARG A 87 -14.03 5.60 -23.00
CA ARG A 87 -15.00 5.95 -24.04
C ARG A 87 -15.97 7.07 -23.62
N GLN A 88 -16.06 7.38 -22.34
CA GLN A 88 -16.83 8.51 -21.83
C GLN A 88 -16.10 9.84 -22.04
N TRP A 89 -14.79 9.81 -22.21
CA TRP A 89 -13.93 10.98 -22.39
C TRP A 89 -13.60 11.26 -23.86
N SER A 90 -13.55 10.22 -24.69
CA SER A 90 -13.27 10.38 -26.12
C SER A 90 -14.08 9.39 -26.97
N PRO A 91 -14.54 9.81 -28.15
CA PRO A 91 -15.12 8.88 -29.15
C PRO A 91 -14.06 8.01 -29.83
N ALA A 92 -12.78 8.40 -29.83
CA ALA A 92 -11.69 7.76 -30.56
C ALA A 92 -10.87 6.85 -29.60
N ILE A 93 -11.42 5.67 -29.27
CA ILE A 93 -10.75 4.68 -28.42
C ILE A 93 -10.26 3.51 -29.26
N THR A 94 -9.01 3.09 -29.01
CA THR A 94 -8.41 1.88 -29.58
C THR A 94 -7.91 0.97 -28.46
N LEU A 95 -8.49 -0.22 -28.34
CA LEU A 95 -8.02 -1.28 -27.43
C LEU A 95 -6.95 -2.12 -28.15
N PHE A 96 -5.75 -2.16 -27.61
CA PHE A 96 -4.65 -3.03 -28.08
C PHE A 96 -4.66 -4.31 -27.25
N LEU A 97 -4.95 -5.46 -27.84
CA LEU A 97 -4.80 -6.74 -27.16
C LEU A 97 -3.32 -7.12 -27.12
N HIS A 98 -2.76 -7.23 -25.91
CA HIS A 98 -1.34 -7.43 -25.65
C HIS A 98 -1.14 -8.37 -24.45
N GLY A 99 0.07 -8.92 -24.29
CA GLY A 99 0.41 -9.79 -23.18
C GLY A 99 -0.50 -11.01 -23.11
N ASP A 100 -1.02 -11.33 -21.95
CA ASP A 100 -1.86 -12.51 -21.68
C ASP A 100 -3.21 -12.52 -22.42
N MET A 101 -3.61 -11.41 -23.01
CA MET A 101 -4.78 -11.38 -23.92
C MET A 101 -4.52 -12.05 -25.27
N LEU A 102 -3.27 -12.39 -25.56
CA LEU A 102 -2.83 -13.13 -26.74
C LEU A 102 -2.23 -14.48 -26.34
N ASP A 103 -2.47 -15.49 -27.16
CA ASP A 103 -1.77 -16.77 -27.04
C ASP A 103 -0.34 -16.69 -27.63
N PRO A 104 0.50 -17.72 -27.48
CA PRO A 104 1.86 -17.73 -28.03
C PRO A 104 1.94 -17.59 -29.56
N THR A 105 0.84 -17.82 -30.29
CA THR A 105 0.77 -17.62 -31.75
C THR A 105 0.41 -16.17 -32.13
N GLY A 106 0.03 -15.34 -31.14
CA GLY A 106 -0.44 -13.98 -31.34
C GLY A 106 -1.93 -13.88 -31.65
N ALA A 107 -2.69 -14.97 -31.52
CA ALA A 107 -4.14 -14.95 -31.59
C ALA A 107 -4.75 -14.54 -30.24
N VAL A 108 -6.05 -14.21 -30.20
CA VAL A 108 -6.75 -13.86 -28.95
C VAL A 108 -6.81 -15.09 -28.03
N SER A 109 -6.35 -14.91 -26.80
CA SER A 109 -6.25 -15.99 -25.81
C SER A 109 -7.63 -16.40 -25.29
N ASP A 110 -7.88 -17.71 -25.24
CA ASP A 110 -9.06 -18.28 -24.58
C ASP A 110 -8.94 -18.06 -23.06
N GLY A 111 -9.85 -17.26 -22.49
CA GLY A 111 -9.92 -16.99 -21.06
C GLY A 111 -9.35 -15.64 -20.60
N TYR A 112 -8.47 -14.99 -21.37
CA TYR A 112 -7.98 -13.65 -21.09
C TYR A 112 -8.37 -12.61 -22.14
N GLY A 113 -8.76 -13.04 -23.35
CA GLY A 113 -9.31 -12.19 -24.39
C GLY A 113 -10.74 -11.74 -24.06
N PRO A 114 -11.30 -10.77 -24.81
CA PRO A 114 -12.69 -10.34 -24.62
C PRO A 114 -13.66 -11.50 -24.86
N THR A 115 -14.66 -11.63 -23.97
CA THR A 115 -15.79 -12.53 -24.13
C THR A 115 -16.68 -12.10 -25.29
N GLU A 116 -17.59 -12.98 -25.77
CA GLU A 116 -18.54 -12.64 -26.84
C GLU A 116 -19.35 -11.39 -26.50
N ALA A 117 -19.83 -11.25 -25.27
CA ALA A 117 -20.57 -10.10 -24.79
C ALA A 117 -19.72 -8.81 -24.78
N GLU A 118 -18.44 -8.92 -24.42
CA GLU A 118 -17.52 -7.78 -24.44
C GLU A 118 -17.16 -7.35 -25.86
N TRP A 119 -17.02 -8.27 -26.80
CA TRP A 119 -16.88 -7.94 -28.23
C TRP A 119 -18.09 -7.14 -28.74
N GLU A 120 -19.31 -7.54 -28.36
CA GLU A 120 -20.52 -6.81 -28.70
C GLU A 120 -20.53 -5.41 -28.08
N GLN A 121 -20.12 -5.27 -26.80
CA GLN A 121 -20.01 -3.97 -26.11
C GLN A 121 -19.00 -3.04 -26.79
N LEU A 122 -17.81 -3.55 -27.13
CA LEU A 122 -16.77 -2.79 -27.83
C LEU A 122 -17.29 -2.29 -29.19
N ALA A 123 -17.94 -3.17 -29.97
CA ALA A 123 -18.51 -2.83 -31.26
C ALA A 123 -19.63 -1.80 -31.14
N ALA A 124 -20.57 -1.99 -30.20
CA ALA A 124 -21.72 -1.08 -29.98
C ALA A 124 -21.25 0.31 -29.51
N ARG A 125 -20.08 0.39 -28.81
CA ARG A 125 -19.50 1.66 -28.40
C ARG A 125 -18.54 2.26 -29.41
N GLY A 126 -18.32 1.62 -30.56
CA GLY A 126 -17.44 2.09 -31.63
C GLY A 126 -15.94 2.10 -31.21
N ILE A 127 -15.56 1.19 -30.31
CA ILE A 127 -14.18 1.04 -29.87
C ILE A 127 -13.44 0.16 -30.88
N SER A 128 -12.34 0.68 -31.43
CA SER A 128 -11.49 -0.09 -32.33
C SER A 128 -10.65 -1.09 -31.56
N VAL A 129 -10.48 -2.31 -32.08
CA VAL A 129 -9.62 -3.32 -31.47
C VAL A 129 -8.47 -3.63 -32.39
N VAL A 130 -7.26 -3.63 -31.87
CA VAL A 130 -6.02 -3.98 -32.56
C VAL A 130 -5.42 -5.21 -31.88
N ILE A 131 -5.29 -6.29 -32.64
CA ILE A 131 -4.72 -7.55 -32.19
C ILE A 131 -3.26 -7.60 -32.61
N GLY A 132 -2.38 -7.92 -31.65
CA GLY A 132 -0.95 -8.11 -31.90
C GLY A 132 -0.07 -7.48 -30.84
N PRO A 133 1.10 -8.09 -30.56
CA PRO A 133 2.00 -7.60 -29.54
C PRO A 133 2.45 -6.17 -29.81
N VAL A 134 2.39 -5.33 -28.77
CA VAL A 134 2.93 -3.97 -28.78
C VAL A 134 4.43 -4.03 -28.57
N ALA A 135 5.20 -3.42 -29.47
CA ALA A 135 6.65 -3.38 -29.43
C ALA A 135 7.22 -2.11 -28.77
N GLY A 136 6.40 -1.06 -28.63
CA GLY A 136 6.80 0.18 -27.99
C GLY A 136 5.97 1.39 -28.42
N LEU A 137 6.28 2.53 -27.84
CA LEU A 137 5.65 3.80 -28.14
C LEU A 137 6.39 4.53 -29.28
N HIS A 138 5.67 5.34 -30.00
CA HIS A 138 6.20 6.29 -30.96
C HIS A 138 5.96 7.71 -30.45
N VAL A 139 7.05 8.40 -30.14
CA VAL A 139 7.04 9.78 -29.63
C VAL A 139 7.55 10.71 -30.72
N LEU A 140 6.87 11.82 -30.92
CA LEU A 140 7.26 12.88 -31.84
C LEU A 140 7.09 14.23 -31.12
N ASP A 141 8.09 15.09 -31.20
CA ASP A 141 8.07 16.43 -30.60
C ASP A 141 7.64 16.41 -29.11
N ASP A 142 8.21 15.46 -28.33
CA ASP A 142 7.93 15.22 -26.92
C ASP A 142 6.44 14.90 -26.59
N ALA A 143 5.69 14.38 -27.56
CA ALA A 143 4.31 13.92 -27.37
C ALA A 143 4.13 12.51 -27.92
N LEU A 144 3.23 11.73 -27.31
CA LEU A 144 2.84 10.43 -27.84
C LEU A 144 2.11 10.62 -29.18
N ALA A 145 2.66 10.01 -30.23
CA ALA A 145 2.12 10.06 -31.60
C ALA A 145 1.57 8.70 -32.07
N GLY A 146 1.79 7.62 -31.30
CA GLY A 146 1.25 6.32 -31.64
C GLY A 146 1.86 5.15 -30.90
N VAL A 147 1.28 3.98 -31.12
CA VAL A 147 1.74 2.68 -30.62
C VAL A 147 2.25 1.85 -31.81
N ARG A 148 3.46 1.31 -31.67
CA ARG A 148 4.09 0.43 -32.64
C ARG A 148 3.87 -1.01 -32.27
N LEU A 149 3.33 -1.78 -33.18
CA LEU A 149 3.18 -3.24 -33.05
C LEU A 149 4.46 -3.98 -33.45
N ALA A 150 4.61 -5.22 -33.00
CA ALA A 150 5.72 -6.10 -33.40
C ALA A 150 5.76 -6.36 -34.92
N SER A 151 4.61 -6.25 -35.60
CA SER A 151 4.54 -6.30 -37.08
C SER A 151 5.17 -5.09 -37.80
N GLY A 152 5.57 -4.04 -37.07
CA GLY A 152 6.03 -2.77 -37.60
C GLY A 152 4.90 -1.76 -37.87
N ARG A 153 3.65 -2.16 -37.80
CA ARG A 153 2.50 -1.27 -37.97
C ARG A 153 2.48 -0.20 -36.87
N LEU A 154 2.33 1.05 -37.26
CA LEU A 154 2.09 2.17 -36.35
C LEU A 154 0.58 2.50 -36.30
N VAL A 155 0.05 2.57 -35.09
CA VAL A 155 -1.34 2.98 -34.84
C VAL A 155 -1.32 4.32 -34.13
N PRO A 156 -1.87 5.39 -34.73
CA PRO A 156 -1.82 6.72 -34.14
C PRO A 156 -2.73 6.79 -32.90
N VAL A 157 -2.16 7.29 -31.80
CA VAL A 157 -2.85 7.66 -30.56
C VAL A 157 -2.08 8.80 -29.88
N GLU A 158 -2.80 9.65 -29.16
CA GLU A 158 -2.24 10.84 -28.49
C GLU A 158 -2.16 10.67 -26.97
N ALA A 159 -2.78 9.61 -26.45
CA ALA A 159 -2.64 9.18 -25.07
C ALA A 159 -2.75 7.65 -25.01
N LEU A 160 -2.10 7.02 -24.04
CA LEU A 160 -2.18 5.58 -23.81
C LEU A 160 -2.56 5.30 -22.37
N VAL A 161 -3.57 4.48 -22.20
CA VAL A 161 -4.03 4.01 -20.90
C VAL A 161 -3.46 2.64 -20.65
N VAL A 162 -2.87 2.44 -19.47
CA VAL A 162 -2.31 1.16 -19.03
C VAL A 162 -2.84 0.79 -17.65
N ALA A 163 -2.92 -0.49 -17.36
CA ALA A 163 -3.19 -1.00 -16.03
C ALA A 163 -1.87 -1.49 -15.41
N PRO A 164 -1.25 -0.74 -14.47
CA PRO A 164 -0.10 -1.22 -13.73
C PRO A 164 -0.49 -2.28 -12.72
N THR A 165 0.47 -3.08 -12.28
CA THR A 165 0.35 -3.86 -11.05
C THR A 165 0.71 -2.97 -9.87
N PHE A 166 -0.16 -2.88 -8.87
CA PHE A 166 0.05 -2.02 -7.71
C PHE A 166 0.77 -2.76 -6.60
N THR A 167 1.96 -2.33 -6.23
CA THR A 167 2.73 -2.96 -5.15
C THR A 167 2.96 -1.98 -4.00
N ALA A 168 2.43 -2.28 -2.82
CA ALA A 168 2.64 -1.45 -1.64
C ALA A 168 4.14 -1.34 -1.32
N ARG A 169 4.61 -0.12 -0.99
CA ARG A 169 6.01 0.13 -0.62
C ARG A 169 6.31 -0.38 0.78
N THR A 170 6.78 -1.63 0.89
CA THR A 170 6.96 -2.34 2.15
C THR A 170 8.36 -2.92 2.35
N ALA A 171 9.28 -2.77 1.40
CA ALA A 171 10.61 -3.40 1.45
C ALA A 171 11.36 -3.11 2.76
N PHE A 172 11.19 -1.91 3.33
CA PHE A 172 11.81 -1.49 4.59
C PHE A 172 11.20 -2.13 5.85
N LEU A 173 10.11 -2.87 5.72
CA LEU A 173 9.41 -3.54 6.84
C LEU A 173 9.91 -4.97 7.08
N GLY A 174 10.89 -5.44 6.31
CA GLY A 174 11.45 -6.79 6.44
C GLY A 174 11.99 -7.09 7.84
N GLY A 175 12.60 -6.10 8.51
CA GLY A 175 13.06 -6.23 9.91
C GLY A 175 11.94 -6.43 10.94
N LEU A 176 10.68 -6.20 10.57
CA LEU A 176 9.49 -6.50 11.37
C LEU A 176 8.80 -7.82 10.96
N GLY A 177 9.31 -8.51 9.94
CA GLY A 177 8.70 -9.71 9.37
C GLY A 177 7.40 -9.44 8.60
N LEU A 178 7.18 -8.19 8.16
CA LEU A 178 5.98 -7.79 7.43
C LEU A 178 6.19 -7.91 5.93
N THR A 179 5.23 -8.56 5.28
CA THR A 179 5.19 -8.74 3.82
C THR A 179 3.82 -8.35 3.28
N PRO A 180 3.74 -7.75 2.09
CA PRO A 180 2.47 -7.47 1.46
C PRO A 180 1.75 -8.77 1.06
N VAL A 181 0.44 -8.74 1.09
CA VAL A 181 -0.41 -9.85 0.66
C VAL A 181 -1.02 -9.57 -0.71
N PRO A 182 -1.26 -10.60 -1.55
CA PRO A 182 -1.93 -10.42 -2.83
C PRO A 182 -3.33 -9.84 -2.67
N HIS A 183 -3.68 -8.87 -3.50
CA HIS A 183 -5.03 -8.33 -3.54
C HIS A 183 -6.00 -9.34 -4.19
N PRO A 184 -7.21 -9.56 -3.62
CA PRO A 184 -8.15 -10.58 -4.12
C PRO A 184 -8.54 -10.44 -5.60
N MET A 185 -8.52 -9.23 -6.14
CA MET A 185 -8.82 -8.95 -7.55
C MET A 185 -7.60 -9.12 -8.49
N GLY A 186 -6.46 -9.56 -8.00
CA GLY A 186 -5.25 -9.75 -8.81
C GLY A 186 -4.59 -8.46 -9.30
N VAL A 187 -4.97 -7.29 -8.75
CA VAL A 187 -4.44 -5.98 -9.19
C VAL A 187 -3.12 -5.60 -8.53
N GLY A 188 -2.57 -6.46 -7.68
CA GLY A 188 -1.29 -6.23 -7.01
C GLY A 188 -1.23 -6.76 -5.60
N SER A 189 -0.44 -6.11 -4.74
CA SER A 189 -0.23 -6.49 -3.35
C SER A 189 -0.28 -5.30 -2.39
N HIS A 190 -0.84 -5.50 -1.19
CA HIS A 190 -1.08 -4.47 -0.20
C HIS A 190 -0.69 -4.95 1.21
N LEU A 191 -0.59 -4.03 2.16
CA LEU A 191 -0.52 -4.38 3.58
C LEU A 191 -1.92 -4.73 4.07
N ASP A 192 -2.05 -5.93 4.64
CA ASP A 192 -3.29 -6.33 5.30
C ASP A 192 -3.47 -5.52 6.60
N SER A 193 -4.70 -5.11 6.88
CA SER A 193 -5.03 -4.29 8.06
C SER A 193 -6.48 -4.47 8.49
N ASP A 194 -6.74 -4.27 9.78
CA ASP A 194 -8.09 -4.19 10.29
C ASP A 194 -8.74 -2.82 10.02
N GLU A 195 -10.01 -2.66 10.40
CA GLU A 195 -10.79 -1.43 10.20
C GLU A 195 -10.19 -0.20 10.92
N SER A 196 -9.39 -0.41 11.96
CA SER A 196 -8.69 0.67 12.68
C SER A 196 -7.33 1.01 12.05
N GLY A 197 -6.91 0.28 11.02
CA GLY A 197 -5.64 0.41 10.34
C GLY A 197 -4.48 -0.30 11.02
N ARG A 198 -4.71 -1.17 12.03
CA ARG A 198 -3.64 -2.00 12.59
C ARG A 198 -3.21 -3.03 11.56
N VAL A 199 -1.91 -3.11 11.30
CA VAL A 199 -1.36 -4.07 10.33
C VAL A 199 -1.56 -5.49 10.84
N LEU A 200 -1.99 -6.36 9.92
CA LEU A 200 -2.11 -7.79 10.14
C LEU A 200 -0.99 -8.53 9.40
N GLN A 201 -0.45 -9.56 10.04
CA GLN A 201 0.42 -10.55 9.38
C GLN A 201 -0.12 -11.93 9.74
N ASP A 202 -0.43 -12.73 8.72
CA ASP A 202 -1.03 -14.05 8.88
C ASP A 202 -2.31 -14.06 9.75
N GLY A 203 -3.12 -13.00 9.63
CA GLY A 203 -4.36 -12.81 10.38
C GLY A 203 -4.18 -12.31 11.82
N ALA A 204 -2.94 -12.11 12.29
CA ALA A 204 -2.66 -11.60 13.63
C ALA A 204 -2.26 -10.12 13.60
N VAL A 205 -2.76 -9.35 14.58
CA VAL A 205 -2.37 -7.93 14.73
C VAL A 205 -0.87 -7.82 15.06
N VAL A 206 -0.17 -6.99 14.32
CA VAL A 206 1.23 -6.64 14.58
C VAL A 206 1.28 -5.46 15.54
N PRO A 207 1.66 -5.67 16.81
CA PRO A 207 1.59 -4.61 17.82
C PRO A 207 2.44 -3.39 17.45
N GLY A 208 1.89 -2.20 17.63
CA GLY A 208 2.61 -0.94 17.42
C GLY A 208 2.76 -0.50 15.96
N VAL A 209 2.17 -1.23 15.00
CA VAL A 209 2.25 -0.90 13.57
C VAL A 209 0.86 -0.68 12.99
N TRP A 210 0.68 0.45 12.32
CA TRP A 210 -0.51 0.84 11.57
C TRP A 210 -0.16 1.14 10.12
N ALA A 211 -1.16 1.07 9.25
CA ALA A 211 -1.01 1.49 7.86
C ALA A 211 -2.26 2.25 7.39
N ALA A 212 -2.09 3.17 6.44
CA ALA A 212 -3.18 3.98 5.90
C ALA A 212 -2.93 4.34 4.43
N GLY A 213 -4.02 4.65 3.73
CA GLY A 213 -3.97 5.10 2.35
C GLY A 213 -3.87 3.95 1.35
N ASN A 214 -3.27 4.21 0.19
CA ASN A 214 -3.20 3.21 -0.86
C ASN A 214 -2.14 2.10 -0.64
N SER A 215 -1.40 2.14 0.47
CA SER A 215 -0.62 0.98 0.93
C SER A 215 -1.49 -0.17 1.47
N THR A 216 -2.73 0.13 1.90
CA THR A 216 -3.71 -0.85 2.38
C THR A 216 -4.91 -1.02 1.44
N ASN A 217 -5.33 0.05 0.76
CA ASN A 217 -6.40 0.04 -0.24
C ASN A 217 -5.86 0.54 -1.56
N LEU A 218 -5.44 -0.38 -2.45
CA LEU A 218 -4.80 -0.07 -3.73
C LEU A 218 -5.61 0.87 -4.62
N MET A 219 -6.94 0.89 -4.46
CA MET A 219 -7.85 1.73 -5.25
C MET A 219 -8.14 3.08 -4.59
N ALA A 220 -7.55 3.36 -3.41
CA ALA A 220 -7.80 4.60 -2.70
C ALA A 220 -7.23 5.82 -3.44
N GLN A 221 -8.13 6.73 -3.80
CA GLN A 221 -7.78 8.05 -4.30
C GLN A 221 -7.35 8.99 -3.16
N VAL A 222 -6.88 10.18 -3.50
CA VAL A 222 -6.33 11.16 -2.54
C VAL A 222 -7.26 11.42 -1.35
N VAL A 223 -8.55 11.67 -1.61
CA VAL A 223 -9.52 11.98 -0.55
C VAL A 223 -9.77 10.76 0.36
N VAL A 224 -9.81 9.55 -0.20
CA VAL A 224 -9.98 8.31 0.58
C VAL A 224 -8.74 8.03 1.42
N SER A 225 -7.55 8.21 0.85
CA SER A 225 -6.28 8.07 1.57
C SER A 225 -6.15 9.08 2.71
N ALA A 226 -6.57 10.33 2.50
CA ALA A 226 -6.58 11.35 3.55
C ALA A 226 -7.56 11.01 4.68
N ALA A 227 -8.76 10.54 4.36
CA ALA A 227 -9.75 10.10 5.35
C ALA A 227 -9.24 8.89 6.15
N ALA A 228 -8.62 7.91 5.49
CA ALA A 228 -7.99 6.77 6.16
C ALA A 228 -6.89 7.23 7.13
N GLY A 229 -6.06 8.19 6.72
CA GLY A 229 -5.02 8.77 7.57
C GLY A 229 -5.59 9.39 8.86
N LEU A 230 -6.72 10.11 8.78
CA LEU A 230 -7.40 10.68 9.95
C LEU A 230 -7.92 9.58 10.88
N THR A 231 -8.58 8.56 10.35
CA THR A 231 -9.12 7.43 11.13
C THR A 231 -8.00 6.70 11.88
N VAL A 232 -6.94 6.38 11.18
CA VAL A 232 -5.80 5.65 11.75
C VAL A 232 -5.06 6.49 12.79
N ALA A 233 -4.88 7.80 12.54
CA ALA A 233 -4.27 8.70 13.52
C ALA A 233 -5.07 8.76 14.84
N ALA A 234 -6.41 8.78 14.76
CA ALA A 234 -7.27 8.72 15.94
C ALA A 234 -7.11 7.39 16.69
N ALA A 235 -7.01 6.26 15.98
CA ALA A 235 -6.78 4.94 16.56
C ALA A 235 -5.42 4.85 17.27
N ILE A 236 -4.35 5.36 16.66
CA ILE A 236 -3.01 5.44 17.27
C ILE A 236 -3.04 6.29 18.53
N ASN A 237 -3.73 7.46 18.50
CA ASN A 237 -3.85 8.31 19.66
C ASN A 237 -4.59 7.63 20.82
N ALA A 238 -5.64 6.89 20.53
CA ALA A 238 -6.38 6.12 21.54
C ALA A 238 -5.51 5.01 22.17
N ASP A 239 -4.71 4.33 21.35
CA ASP A 239 -3.79 3.28 21.82
C ASP A 239 -2.68 3.85 22.71
N LEU A 240 -2.08 4.98 22.32
CA LEU A 240 -1.08 5.70 23.12
C LEU A 240 -1.67 6.21 24.44
N LEU A 241 -2.87 6.75 24.43
CA LEU A 241 -3.58 7.19 25.64
C LEU A 241 -3.82 6.03 26.58
N ALA A 242 -4.25 4.88 26.08
CA ALA A 242 -4.48 3.68 26.90
C ALA A 242 -3.18 3.21 27.59
N GLU A 243 -2.05 3.23 26.86
CA GLU A 243 -0.73 2.92 27.40
C GLU A 243 -0.33 3.90 28.51
N ASP A 244 -0.43 5.21 28.23
CA ASP A 244 -0.08 6.26 29.21
C ASP A 244 -0.93 6.17 30.48
N VAL A 245 -2.24 5.91 30.35
CA VAL A 245 -3.14 5.70 31.49
C VAL A 245 -2.77 4.44 32.26
N ALA A 246 -2.44 3.34 31.59
CA ALA A 246 -2.02 2.10 32.27
C ALA A 246 -0.75 2.30 33.10
N VAL A 247 0.25 3.02 32.54
CA VAL A 247 1.47 3.40 33.27
C VAL A 247 1.14 4.27 34.48
N ALA A 248 0.37 5.35 34.29
CA ALA A 248 -0.02 6.25 35.37
C ALA A 248 -0.78 5.52 36.51
N VAL A 249 -1.70 4.62 36.16
CA VAL A 249 -2.42 3.80 37.15
C VAL A 249 -1.48 2.86 37.89
N SER A 250 -0.52 2.26 37.20
CA SER A 250 0.49 1.42 37.83
C SER A 250 1.34 2.20 38.86
N GLU A 251 1.83 3.37 38.45
CA GLU A 251 2.60 4.27 39.32
C GLU A 251 1.76 4.76 40.52
N TYR A 252 0.50 5.13 40.30
CA TYR A 252 -0.42 5.53 41.36
C TYR A 252 -0.60 4.43 42.40
N ARG A 253 -0.65 3.17 42.02
CA ARG A 253 -0.81 2.00 42.89
C ARG A 253 0.48 1.58 43.60
N LEU A 254 1.66 1.96 43.13
CA LEU A 254 2.95 1.57 43.73
C LEU A 254 3.06 1.92 45.21
N PRO A 255 2.68 3.12 45.70
CA PRO A 255 2.71 3.46 47.13
C PRO A 255 1.84 2.57 48.02
N PHE A 256 0.77 2.02 47.45
CA PHE A 256 -0.19 1.14 48.15
C PHE A 256 0.09 -0.35 47.91
N SER A 257 1.20 -0.69 47.27
CA SER A 257 1.58 -2.09 47.10
C SER A 257 2.01 -2.72 48.43
N ALA A 258 1.84 -4.04 48.58
CA ALA A 258 2.30 -4.78 49.73
C ALA A 258 3.80 -4.57 50.02
N ALA A 259 4.61 -4.39 48.99
CA ALA A 259 6.02 -4.09 49.12
C ALA A 259 6.29 -2.67 49.65
N ALA A 260 5.52 -1.67 49.21
CA ALA A 260 5.62 -0.29 49.70
C ALA A 260 5.12 -0.18 51.16
N GLU A 261 3.98 -0.81 51.47
CA GLU A 261 3.46 -0.88 52.83
C GLU A 261 4.43 -1.58 53.78
N SER A 262 5.03 -2.68 53.34
CA SER A 262 6.05 -3.38 54.14
C SER A 262 7.28 -2.49 54.43
N ARG A 263 7.76 -1.72 53.43
CA ARG A 263 8.83 -0.74 53.62
C ARG A 263 8.43 0.37 54.61
N ASN A 264 7.27 0.96 54.42
CA ASN A 264 6.73 2.02 55.28
C ASN A 264 6.54 1.54 56.71
N SER A 265 6.00 0.34 56.90
CA SER A 265 5.83 -0.27 58.23
C SER A 265 7.16 -0.47 58.92
N ARG A 266 8.22 -0.94 58.21
CA ARG A 266 9.58 -1.06 58.76
C ARG A 266 10.18 0.27 59.16
N THR A 267 9.96 1.32 58.36
CA THR A 267 10.45 2.67 58.60
C THR A 267 9.76 3.30 59.83
N VAL A 268 8.45 3.14 59.95
CA VAL A 268 7.63 3.74 61.02
C VAL A 268 7.77 2.96 62.35
N LEU A 269 7.78 1.63 62.29
CA LEU A 269 7.81 0.79 63.46
C LEU A 269 9.24 0.57 63.98
N GLY A 270 10.26 0.67 63.06
CA GLY A 270 11.65 0.39 63.42
C GLY A 270 11.78 -1.01 64.04
N ASP A 271 12.57 -1.12 65.10
CA ASP A 271 12.72 -2.35 65.89
C ASP A 271 11.61 -2.60 66.88
N ARG A 272 10.54 -1.78 66.90
CA ARG A 272 9.36 -1.96 67.79
C ARG A 272 8.49 -3.09 67.24
N ARG A 273 8.77 -4.30 67.68
CA ARG A 273 7.96 -5.48 67.38
C ARG A 273 6.71 -5.49 68.28
N HIS A 274 5.62 -4.95 67.86
CA HIS A 274 4.33 -5.08 68.54
C HIS A 274 3.72 -6.47 68.35
N GLY A 275 4.41 -7.53 68.83
CA GLY A 275 3.88 -8.89 68.83
C GLY A 275 3.65 -9.58 67.49
N LEU A 276 4.02 -8.96 66.39
CA LEU A 276 3.98 -9.56 65.07
C LEU A 276 5.33 -10.10 64.72
N ASP A 277 5.48 -11.41 64.70
CA ASP A 277 6.70 -12.08 64.26
C ASP A 277 6.79 -12.02 62.73
N LEU A 278 7.36 -10.93 62.25
CA LEU A 278 7.71 -10.81 60.82
C LEU A 278 8.99 -11.62 60.60
N GLY A 279 8.83 -12.84 60.11
CA GLY A 279 9.96 -13.71 59.79
C GLY A 279 11.06 -13.02 58.96
N PRO A 280 12.28 -13.60 58.89
CA PRO A 280 13.42 -12.99 58.23
C PRO A 280 13.09 -12.67 56.76
N ALA A 281 13.41 -11.44 56.33
CA ALA A 281 13.23 -11.02 54.92
C ALA A 281 14.02 -11.96 54.01
N THR A 282 13.34 -12.73 53.19
CA THR A 282 13.97 -13.45 52.07
C THR A 282 14.56 -12.42 51.13
N ALA A 283 15.91 -12.45 50.99
CA ALA A 283 16.59 -11.66 49.98
C ALA A 283 16.13 -12.07 48.58
N PRO A 284 15.94 -11.13 47.64
CA PRO A 284 15.59 -11.48 46.28
C PRO A 284 16.69 -12.35 45.69
N ALA A 285 16.32 -13.50 45.10
CA ALA A 285 17.22 -14.37 44.38
C ALA A 285 17.94 -13.57 43.26
N SER A 286 19.26 -13.54 43.31
CA SER A 286 20.08 -13.04 42.22
C SER A 286 19.94 -13.99 41.04
N THR A 287 19.27 -13.56 39.99
CA THR A 287 19.31 -14.22 38.68
C THR A 287 20.66 -13.97 38.04
N SER A 288 21.41 -15.06 37.91
CA SER A 288 22.63 -15.14 37.09
C SER A 288 22.26 -15.14 35.61
#